data_507aa511cce10fe9a69fcc2809f1115d
#
_entry.id   507aa511cce10fe9a69fcc2809f1115d
#
_cell.length_a   1.000
_cell.length_b   1.000
_cell.length_c   1.000
_cell.angle_alpha   90.00
_cell.angle_beta   90.00
_cell.angle_gamma   90.00
#
_symmetry.space_group_name_H-M   'P 1'
#
loop_
_entity.id
_entity.type
_entity.pdbx_description
1 polymer ?
#
loop_
_entity_poly.entity_id
_entity_poly.type
_entity_poly.pdbx_seq_one_letter_code
_entity_poly.pdbx_strand_id
1 'polypeptide(L)'
;MSMEVSVIIPTFNRVDRLSMLLQDLSDQQADGLPYEVLVVDNGSTDATAKAVKLHAARDPRVRYLLEPRPGASCARNAGIAAAQAPILAFIDDDVRPRADWLASLHHAFGAHPDVDCIGGRIEPRWPAAPPDWLTSAHWGPLALQMGRGQSSIIDRDHAAACLVTANFACRASVFRELGGFSPDFLRDEDREFNLRMWRAGKRGMYVDGVMTYTEVQPERLEKRYHRAWHHVTGASHARLRYRDSITPDGALDESMTASGRRIGGAPGFLYREACAHASGWLVNTFAGRRDLAFLNECRLRYLSSYIVRRWREGLASRGLTVPSETHRSSPCA
;
A
#
# COMPACT_ATOMS: atom_id res chain seq x y z
N MET A 1 -27.35 -14.11 12.40
CA MET A 1 -26.07 -14.73 11.97
C MET A 1 -24.94 -13.80 12.39
N SER A 2 -23.81 -14.31 12.88
CA SER A 2 -22.64 -13.50 13.20
C SER A 2 -22.02 -12.95 11.91
N MET A 3 -21.49 -11.73 11.96
CA MET A 3 -20.78 -11.12 10.84
C MET A 3 -19.45 -11.85 10.62
N GLU A 4 -19.12 -12.19 9.35
CA GLU A 4 -17.90 -12.93 9.02
C GLU A 4 -16.81 -12.03 8.40
N VAL A 5 -17.20 -11.02 7.61
CA VAL A 5 -16.30 -10.10 6.97
C VAL A 5 -16.79 -8.65 7.14
N SER A 6 -15.93 -7.74 7.60
CA SER A 6 -16.14 -6.30 7.55
C SER A 6 -15.26 -5.70 6.45
N VAL A 7 -15.88 -5.16 5.40
CA VAL A 7 -15.19 -4.45 4.33
C VAL A 7 -15.00 -2.99 4.75
N ILE A 8 -13.78 -2.48 4.74
CA ILE A 8 -13.41 -1.13 5.15
C ILE A 8 -12.93 -0.34 3.94
N ILE A 9 -13.61 0.75 3.63
CA ILE A 9 -13.35 1.61 2.47
C ILE A 9 -13.03 3.02 2.97
N PRO A 10 -11.76 3.45 3.00
CA PRO A 10 -11.43 4.85 3.20
C PRO A 10 -11.78 5.64 1.93
N THR A 11 -12.39 6.82 2.07
CA THR A 11 -12.71 7.67 0.91
C THR A 11 -12.54 9.15 1.22
N PHE A 12 -12.18 9.94 0.20
CA PHE A 12 -12.09 11.40 0.28
C PHE A 12 -12.31 12.03 -1.11
N ASN A 13 -13.43 12.76 -1.28
CA ASN A 13 -13.77 13.49 -2.51
C ASN A 13 -13.73 12.62 -3.80
N ARG A 14 -14.38 11.44 -3.76
CA ARG A 14 -14.38 10.47 -4.89
C ARG A 14 -15.74 9.79 -5.09
N VAL A 15 -16.82 10.56 -5.00
CA VAL A 15 -18.20 10.06 -5.01
C VAL A 15 -18.50 9.11 -6.17
N ASP A 16 -18.02 9.40 -7.39
CA ASP A 16 -18.33 8.60 -8.57
C ASP A 16 -17.69 7.20 -8.50
N ARG A 17 -16.41 7.12 -8.13
CA ARG A 17 -15.68 5.85 -8.00
C ARG A 17 -16.21 5.02 -6.85
N LEU A 18 -16.42 5.64 -5.71
CA LEU A 18 -17.02 5.01 -4.55
C LEU A 18 -18.40 4.41 -4.88
N SER A 19 -19.25 5.15 -5.62
CA SER A 19 -20.56 4.65 -6.02
C SER A 19 -20.48 3.39 -6.88
N MET A 20 -19.51 3.32 -7.80
CA MET A 20 -19.26 2.12 -8.60
C MET A 20 -18.77 0.95 -7.73
N LEU A 21 -17.85 1.20 -6.78
CA LEU A 21 -17.38 0.17 -5.84
C LEU A 21 -18.51 -0.36 -4.97
N LEU A 22 -19.38 0.51 -4.43
CA LEU A 22 -20.52 0.10 -3.63
C LEU A 22 -21.50 -0.78 -4.42
N GLN A 23 -21.70 -0.49 -5.72
CA GLN A 23 -22.49 -1.36 -6.58
C GLN A 23 -21.82 -2.73 -6.75
N ASP A 24 -20.52 -2.80 -7.02
CA ASP A 24 -19.79 -4.08 -7.14
C ASP A 24 -19.84 -4.89 -5.83
N LEU A 25 -19.82 -4.22 -4.68
CA LEU A 25 -19.95 -4.90 -3.39
C LEU A 25 -21.38 -5.39 -3.11
N SER A 26 -22.38 -4.67 -3.58
CA SER A 26 -23.77 -5.13 -3.50
C SER A 26 -24.03 -6.36 -4.37
N ASP A 27 -23.34 -6.45 -5.51
CA ASP A 27 -23.47 -7.53 -6.51
C ASP A 27 -22.50 -8.72 -6.25
N GLN A 28 -21.82 -8.75 -5.11
CA GLN A 28 -20.91 -9.86 -4.78
C GLN A 28 -21.63 -11.21 -4.71
N GLN A 29 -21.05 -12.21 -5.37
CA GLN A 29 -21.44 -13.61 -5.26
C GLN A 29 -20.84 -14.20 -3.98
N ALA A 30 -21.47 -13.87 -2.86
CA ALA A 30 -20.94 -14.17 -1.53
C ALA A 30 -21.56 -15.42 -0.89
N ASP A 31 -22.36 -16.20 -1.63
CA ASP A 31 -22.93 -17.51 -1.21
C ASP A 31 -23.56 -17.54 0.20
N GLY A 32 -24.27 -16.46 0.58
CA GLY A 32 -24.87 -16.31 1.90
C GLY A 32 -23.90 -15.88 3.01
N LEU A 33 -22.66 -15.54 2.68
CA LEU A 33 -21.66 -15.01 3.63
C LEU A 33 -22.16 -13.71 4.27
N PRO A 34 -22.32 -13.64 5.62
CA PRO A 34 -22.70 -12.40 6.27
C PRO A 34 -21.54 -11.40 6.28
N TYR A 35 -21.71 -10.23 5.64
CA TYR A 35 -20.71 -9.18 5.63
C TYR A 35 -21.33 -7.79 5.79
N GLU A 36 -20.53 -6.84 6.26
CA GLU A 36 -20.84 -5.41 6.30
C GLU A 36 -19.84 -4.60 5.48
N VAL A 37 -20.24 -3.41 5.06
CA VAL A 37 -19.41 -2.46 4.31
C VAL A 37 -19.34 -1.15 5.09
N LEU A 38 -18.18 -0.81 5.59
CA LEU A 38 -17.88 0.40 6.36
C LEU A 38 -17.25 1.42 5.43
N VAL A 39 -18.01 2.40 4.99
CA VAL A 39 -17.48 3.53 4.22
C VAL A 39 -17.04 4.61 5.20
N VAL A 40 -15.73 4.85 5.25
CA VAL A 40 -15.13 5.84 6.15
C VAL A 40 -14.77 7.08 5.35
N ASP A 41 -15.62 8.09 5.44
CA ASP A 41 -15.44 9.39 4.80
C ASP A 41 -14.46 10.24 5.59
N ASN A 42 -13.32 10.56 4.99
CA ASN A 42 -12.26 11.33 5.62
C ASN A 42 -12.44 12.86 5.46
N GLY A 43 -13.68 13.31 5.61
CA GLY A 43 -14.01 14.73 5.56
C GLY A 43 -14.25 15.25 4.13
N SER A 44 -14.90 14.47 3.26
CA SER A 44 -15.26 14.89 1.91
C SER A 44 -16.13 16.12 1.87
N THR A 45 -15.92 16.96 0.86
CA THR A 45 -16.70 18.19 0.59
C THR A 45 -17.60 18.06 -0.63
N ASP A 46 -17.49 16.97 -1.36
CA ASP A 46 -18.34 16.61 -2.50
C ASP A 46 -19.63 15.90 -2.06
N ALA A 47 -20.33 15.24 -2.98
CA ALA A 47 -21.56 14.51 -2.70
C ALA A 47 -21.36 13.13 -2.01
N THR A 48 -20.15 12.78 -1.56
CA THR A 48 -19.82 11.46 -1.00
C THR A 48 -20.76 11.05 0.13
N ALA A 49 -20.93 11.89 1.17
CA ALA A 49 -21.78 11.57 2.31
C ALA A 49 -23.24 11.32 1.90
N LYS A 50 -23.77 12.09 0.93
CA LYS A 50 -25.12 11.92 0.41
C LYS A 50 -25.25 10.60 -0.35
N ALA A 51 -24.31 10.29 -1.21
CA ALA A 51 -24.31 9.06 -2.01
C ALA A 51 -24.27 7.82 -1.12
N VAL A 52 -23.38 7.77 -0.12
CA VAL A 52 -23.30 6.63 0.80
C VAL A 52 -24.57 6.44 1.60
N LYS A 53 -25.19 7.52 2.11
CA LYS A 53 -26.49 7.43 2.82
C LYS A 53 -27.61 6.89 1.94
N LEU A 54 -27.63 7.24 0.64
CA LEU A 54 -28.58 6.68 -0.32
C LEU A 54 -28.32 5.18 -0.58
N HIS A 55 -27.09 4.75 -0.65
CA HIS A 55 -26.74 3.33 -0.74
C HIS A 55 -27.14 2.57 0.53
N ALA A 56 -26.84 3.10 1.72
CA ALA A 56 -27.20 2.50 2.99
C ALA A 56 -28.73 2.34 3.18
N ALA A 57 -29.52 3.24 2.61
CA ALA A 57 -30.98 3.13 2.63
C ALA A 57 -31.54 1.96 1.77
N ARG A 58 -30.75 1.48 0.79
CA ARG A 58 -31.12 0.38 -0.12
C ARG A 58 -30.45 -0.94 0.28
N ASP A 59 -29.27 -0.85 0.86
CA ASP A 59 -28.47 -1.99 1.31
C ASP A 59 -28.07 -1.81 2.79
N PRO A 60 -28.75 -2.50 3.73
CA PRO A 60 -28.50 -2.35 5.17
C PRO A 60 -27.10 -2.84 5.61
N ARG A 61 -26.34 -3.50 4.71
CA ARG A 61 -24.96 -3.88 4.97
C ARG A 61 -24.01 -2.67 4.95
N VAL A 62 -24.41 -1.57 4.24
CA VAL A 62 -23.58 -0.37 4.08
C VAL A 62 -23.78 0.57 5.28
N ARG A 63 -22.67 0.94 5.90
CA ARG A 63 -22.63 1.89 7.03
C ARG A 63 -21.71 3.07 6.70
N TYR A 64 -22.19 4.29 6.93
CA TYR A 64 -21.41 5.52 6.79
C TYR A 64 -20.74 5.89 8.10
N LEU A 65 -19.44 6.16 8.06
CA LEU A 65 -18.66 6.71 9.17
C LEU A 65 -17.94 7.98 8.73
N LEU A 66 -17.87 8.99 9.60
CA LEU A 66 -17.08 10.19 9.37
C LEU A 66 -15.83 10.16 10.25
N GLU A 67 -14.66 10.28 9.64
CA GLU A 67 -13.38 10.46 10.34
C GLU A 67 -12.80 11.84 9.99
N PRO A 68 -12.87 12.82 10.91
CA PRO A 68 -12.43 14.20 10.64
C PRO A 68 -10.91 14.37 10.62
N ARG A 69 -10.15 13.44 11.23
CA ARG A 69 -8.67 13.51 11.20
C ARG A 69 -8.19 13.08 9.81
N PRO A 70 -7.43 13.94 9.12
CA PRO A 70 -7.02 13.65 7.74
C PRO A 70 -6.04 12.47 7.67
N GLY A 71 -6.14 11.70 6.58
CA GLY A 71 -5.23 10.60 6.23
C GLY A 71 -5.89 9.23 6.19
N ALA A 72 -5.50 8.43 5.19
CA ALA A 72 -6.04 7.10 4.95
C ALA A 72 -5.88 6.16 6.16
N SER A 73 -4.77 6.28 6.91
CA SER A 73 -4.56 5.53 8.16
C SER A 73 -5.63 5.84 9.20
N CYS A 74 -5.99 7.14 9.38
CA CYS A 74 -7.04 7.55 10.33
C CYS A 74 -8.38 6.95 9.92
N ALA A 75 -8.73 7.05 8.63
CA ALA A 75 -9.97 6.49 8.10
C ALA A 75 -10.02 4.96 8.27
N ARG A 76 -8.95 4.23 7.89
CA ARG A 76 -8.91 2.77 8.10
C ARG A 76 -9.01 2.39 9.57
N ASN A 77 -8.35 3.14 10.47
CA ASN A 77 -8.42 2.89 11.91
C ASN A 77 -9.81 3.12 12.49
N ALA A 78 -10.55 4.14 12.01
CA ALA A 78 -11.95 4.33 12.39
C ALA A 78 -12.83 3.15 11.92
N GLY A 79 -12.58 2.64 10.71
CA GLY A 79 -13.23 1.43 10.20
C GLY A 79 -12.92 0.19 11.05
N ILE A 80 -11.64 -0.02 11.40
CA ILE A 80 -11.20 -1.13 12.27
C ILE A 80 -11.94 -1.08 13.62
N ALA A 81 -12.06 0.11 14.23
CA ALA A 81 -12.72 0.29 15.50
C ALA A 81 -14.25 0.02 15.44
N ALA A 82 -14.88 0.26 14.29
CA ALA A 82 -16.31 0.09 14.08
C ALA A 82 -16.71 -1.29 13.54
N ALA A 83 -15.75 -2.08 13.10
CA ALA A 83 -15.95 -3.40 12.49
C ALA A 83 -16.44 -4.44 13.50
N GLN A 84 -17.34 -5.32 13.03
CA GLN A 84 -17.98 -6.35 13.86
C GLN A 84 -17.49 -7.76 13.55
N ALA A 85 -16.84 -7.96 12.39
CA ALA A 85 -16.43 -9.28 11.92
C ALA A 85 -15.03 -9.70 12.43
N PRO A 86 -14.73 -11.00 12.44
CA PRO A 86 -13.41 -11.51 12.74
C PRO A 86 -12.39 -11.29 11.62
N ILE A 87 -12.84 -11.08 10.37
CA ILE A 87 -12.01 -10.79 9.20
C ILE A 87 -12.30 -9.34 8.76
N LEU A 88 -11.24 -8.52 8.69
CA LEU A 88 -11.30 -7.13 8.20
C LEU A 88 -10.67 -7.08 6.82
N ALA A 89 -11.48 -6.76 5.81
CA ALA A 89 -11.05 -6.64 4.42
C ALA A 89 -10.96 -5.16 4.03
N PHE A 90 -9.84 -4.76 3.46
CA PHE A 90 -9.57 -3.39 3.02
C PHE A 90 -9.57 -3.33 1.50
N ILE A 91 -10.22 -2.32 0.96
CA ILE A 91 -10.24 -2.01 -0.46
C ILE A 91 -10.30 -0.48 -0.64
N ASP A 92 -9.53 0.05 -1.58
CA ASP A 92 -9.53 1.49 -1.85
C ASP A 92 -10.73 1.88 -2.76
N ASP A 93 -11.18 3.12 -2.68
CA ASP A 93 -12.35 3.63 -3.39
C ASP A 93 -12.20 3.73 -4.92
N ASP A 94 -10.98 3.52 -5.45
CA ASP A 94 -10.66 3.46 -6.88
C ASP A 94 -10.34 2.03 -7.38
N VAL A 95 -10.71 1.03 -6.59
CA VAL A 95 -10.49 -0.39 -6.89
C VAL A 95 -11.82 -1.10 -7.09
N ARG A 96 -11.88 -2.06 -8.00
CA ARG A 96 -13.07 -2.84 -8.37
C ARG A 96 -12.83 -4.32 -8.04
N PRO A 97 -13.55 -4.92 -7.10
CA PRO A 97 -13.39 -6.33 -6.76
C PRO A 97 -13.99 -7.22 -7.86
N ARG A 98 -13.41 -8.42 -8.06
CA ARG A 98 -14.06 -9.47 -8.84
C ARG A 98 -15.35 -9.91 -8.13
N ALA A 99 -16.32 -10.41 -8.87
CA ALA A 99 -17.64 -10.77 -8.33
C ALA A 99 -17.61 -11.79 -7.18
N ASP A 100 -16.59 -12.64 -7.11
CA ASP A 100 -16.38 -13.65 -6.08
C ASP A 100 -15.30 -13.26 -5.04
N TRP A 101 -14.92 -11.99 -4.98
CA TRP A 101 -13.81 -11.52 -4.13
C TRP A 101 -14.02 -11.84 -2.65
N LEU A 102 -15.22 -11.57 -2.11
CA LEU A 102 -15.54 -11.87 -0.69
C LEU A 102 -15.55 -13.37 -0.41
N ALA A 103 -16.15 -14.16 -1.28
CA ALA A 103 -16.15 -15.61 -1.17
C ALA A 103 -14.73 -16.19 -1.23
N SER A 104 -13.91 -15.69 -2.16
CA SER A 104 -12.50 -16.09 -2.30
C SER A 104 -11.67 -15.76 -1.06
N LEU A 105 -11.86 -14.56 -0.46
CA LEU A 105 -11.20 -14.18 0.79
C LEU A 105 -11.60 -15.10 1.95
N HIS A 106 -12.89 -15.28 2.15
CA HIS A 106 -13.42 -16.12 3.24
C HIS A 106 -12.95 -17.56 3.10
N HIS A 107 -13.01 -18.12 1.89
CA HIS A 107 -12.52 -19.46 1.58
C HIS A 107 -11.01 -19.59 1.88
N ALA A 108 -10.21 -18.60 1.48
CA ALA A 108 -8.77 -18.62 1.72
C ALA A 108 -8.41 -18.62 3.22
N PHE A 109 -9.11 -17.84 4.06
CA PHE A 109 -8.93 -17.92 5.53
C PHE A 109 -9.38 -19.23 6.13
N GLY A 110 -10.41 -19.87 5.57
CA GLY A 110 -10.87 -21.20 5.97
C GLY A 110 -9.86 -22.29 5.62
N ALA A 111 -9.28 -22.22 4.41
CA ALA A 111 -8.28 -23.19 3.94
C ALA A 111 -6.91 -23.02 4.63
N HIS A 112 -6.60 -21.81 5.14
CA HIS A 112 -5.32 -21.48 5.79
C HIS A 112 -5.56 -20.86 7.19
N PRO A 113 -5.96 -21.66 8.19
CA PRO A 113 -6.28 -21.18 9.54
C PRO A 113 -5.06 -20.60 10.28
N ASP A 114 -3.85 -20.98 9.88
CA ASP A 114 -2.55 -20.52 10.40
C ASP A 114 -2.08 -19.18 9.80
N VAL A 115 -2.83 -18.60 8.85
CA VAL A 115 -2.51 -17.33 8.22
C VAL A 115 -3.26 -16.19 8.91
N ASP A 116 -2.53 -15.13 9.25
CA ASP A 116 -3.05 -13.93 9.91
C ASP A 116 -3.65 -12.91 8.95
N CYS A 117 -3.08 -12.82 7.74
CA CYS A 117 -3.53 -11.87 6.73
C CYS A 117 -3.38 -12.41 5.30
N ILE A 118 -4.21 -11.90 4.40
CA ILE A 118 -4.24 -12.27 2.98
C ILE A 118 -4.18 -11.01 2.15
N GLY A 119 -3.33 -10.99 1.13
CA GLY A 119 -3.38 -10.05 0.03
C GLY A 119 -3.65 -10.80 -1.26
N GLY A 120 -4.03 -10.08 -2.29
CA GLY A 120 -4.41 -10.71 -3.54
C GLY A 120 -3.91 -9.98 -4.77
N ARG A 121 -4.34 -10.45 -5.90
CA ARG A 121 -4.02 -9.95 -7.23
C ARG A 121 -4.68 -8.59 -7.46
N ILE A 122 -3.92 -7.64 -8.00
CA ILE A 122 -4.40 -6.31 -8.39
C ILE A 122 -3.99 -6.08 -9.84
N GLU A 123 -4.95 -6.12 -10.75
CA GLU A 123 -4.72 -5.90 -12.16
C GLU A 123 -5.14 -4.50 -12.63
N PRO A 124 -4.45 -3.93 -13.60
CA PRO A 124 -4.81 -2.62 -14.13
C PRO A 124 -5.99 -2.71 -15.09
N ARG A 125 -6.88 -1.73 -15.00
CA ARG A 125 -7.76 -1.31 -16.10
C ARG A 125 -7.17 -0.03 -16.68
N TRP A 126 -6.58 -0.16 -17.87
CA TRP A 126 -5.91 0.97 -18.51
C TRP A 126 -6.92 1.89 -19.18
N PRO A 127 -6.86 3.23 -18.96
CA PRO A 127 -7.74 4.19 -19.64
C PRO A 127 -7.39 4.34 -21.12
N ALA A 128 -6.14 4.04 -21.47
CA ALA A 128 -5.56 4.01 -22.82
C ALA A 128 -4.35 3.09 -22.82
N ALA A 129 -3.79 2.78 -23.99
CA ALA A 129 -2.55 2.01 -24.07
C ALA A 129 -1.46 2.66 -23.22
N PRO A 130 -0.81 1.92 -22.30
CA PRO A 130 0.26 2.47 -21.48
C PRO A 130 1.44 2.93 -22.36
N PRO A 131 2.16 3.99 -21.98
CA PRO A 131 3.30 4.44 -22.77
C PRO A 131 4.44 3.40 -22.73
N ASP A 132 5.25 3.34 -23.81
CA ASP A 132 6.30 2.33 -24.03
C ASP A 132 7.33 2.24 -22.89
N TRP A 133 7.58 3.35 -22.18
CA TRP A 133 8.49 3.35 -21.05
C TRP A 133 7.95 2.68 -19.79
N LEU A 134 6.62 2.49 -19.70
CA LEU A 134 5.93 1.93 -18.53
C LEU A 134 5.90 0.41 -18.60
N THR A 135 7.01 -0.20 -18.30
CA THR A 135 7.15 -1.67 -18.21
C THR A 135 6.81 -2.19 -16.81
N SER A 136 6.78 -3.52 -16.63
CA SER A 136 6.54 -4.16 -15.33
C SER A 136 7.47 -3.67 -14.22
N ALA A 137 8.70 -3.26 -14.56
CA ALA A 137 9.64 -2.69 -13.60
C ALA A 137 9.18 -1.35 -12.98
N HIS A 138 8.18 -0.69 -13.58
CA HIS A 138 7.62 0.59 -13.13
C HIS A 138 6.25 0.44 -12.43
N TRP A 139 5.76 -0.75 -12.16
CA TRP A 139 4.40 -0.95 -11.62
C TRP A 139 4.25 -0.64 -10.13
N GLY A 140 5.35 -0.54 -9.38
CA GLY A 140 5.29 -0.20 -7.95
C GLY A 140 4.44 1.05 -7.63
N PRO A 141 4.63 2.20 -8.31
CA PRO A 141 3.82 3.39 -8.12
C PRO A 141 2.32 3.24 -8.41
N LEU A 142 1.94 2.20 -9.16
CA LEU A 142 0.54 1.89 -9.50
C LEU A 142 -0.11 0.89 -8.55
N ALA A 143 0.64 0.42 -7.53
CA ALA A 143 0.21 -0.61 -6.59
C ALA A 143 -0.25 -1.93 -7.26
N LEU A 144 0.26 -2.24 -8.47
CA LEU A 144 -0.12 -3.44 -9.20
C LEU A 144 0.53 -4.69 -8.58
N GLN A 145 -0.28 -5.70 -8.37
CA GLN A 145 0.14 -7.04 -7.96
C GLN A 145 -0.37 -8.06 -8.97
N MET A 146 0.37 -8.21 -10.05
CA MET A 146 -0.04 -9.11 -11.13
C MET A 146 -0.02 -10.56 -10.70
N GLY A 147 -0.86 -11.37 -11.36
CA GLY A 147 -0.95 -12.80 -11.11
C GLY A 147 0.40 -13.51 -11.18
N ARG A 148 0.65 -14.35 -10.20
CA ARG A 148 1.88 -15.15 -10.09
C ARG A 148 1.64 -16.61 -10.51
N GLY A 149 0.38 -16.94 -10.87
CA GLY A 149 -0.07 -18.29 -11.19
C GLY A 149 -0.12 -19.24 -9.99
N GLN A 150 0.32 -18.78 -8.81
CA GLN A 150 0.27 -19.55 -7.57
C GLN A 150 0.20 -18.64 -6.35
N SER A 151 -0.39 -19.17 -5.27
CA SER A 151 -0.39 -18.52 -3.97
C SER A 151 0.94 -18.75 -3.25
N SER A 152 1.34 -17.81 -2.38
CA SER A 152 2.62 -17.89 -1.67
C SER A 152 2.55 -17.25 -0.29
N ILE A 153 3.28 -17.82 0.67
CA ILE A 153 3.45 -17.24 2.00
C ILE A 153 4.26 -15.94 1.89
N ILE A 154 3.83 -14.94 2.65
CA ILE A 154 4.52 -13.66 2.80
C ILE A 154 4.66 -13.41 4.30
N ASP A 155 5.85 -13.55 4.81
CA ASP A 155 6.19 -13.45 6.23
C ASP A 155 7.56 -12.81 6.42
N ARG A 156 8.21 -13.06 7.55
CA ARG A 156 9.55 -12.56 7.87
C ARG A 156 10.58 -12.92 6.79
N ASP A 157 10.50 -14.10 6.21
CA ASP A 157 11.47 -14.57 5.21
C ASP A 157 11.20 -13.99 3.81
N HIS A 158 10.05 -13.36 3.63
CA HIS A 158 9.58 -12.75 2.38
C HIS A 158 9.24 -11.26 2.55
N ALA A 159 9.85 -10.58 3.51
CA ALA A 159 9.49 -9.23 3.93
C ALA A 159 9.73 -8.13 2.87
N ALA A 160 10.46 -8.43 1.80
CA ALA A 160 10.56 -7.55 0.63
C ALA A 160 9.22 -7.42 -0.11
N ALA A 161 8.38 -8.45 -0.09
CA ALA A 161 7.01 -8.38 -0.59
C ALA A 161 6.13 -7.55 0.37
N CYS A 162 5.08 -6.92 -0.19
CA CYS A 162 4.11 -6.16 0.57
C CYS A 162 2.70 -6.59 0.19
N LEU A 163 1.86 -6.84 1.16
CA LEU A 163 0.43 -6.99 0.97
C LEU A 163 -0.20 -5.59 1.02
N VAL A 164 -0.75 -5.14 -0.10
CA VAL A 164 -1.18 -3.75 -0.31
C VAL A 164 -2.64 -3.58 0.09
N THR A 165 -2.97 -2.52 0.84
CA THR A 165 -4.32 -2.26 1.37
C THR A 165 -5.42 -2.11 0.31
N ALA A 166 -5.06 -1.91 -0.95
CA ALA A 166 -6.00 -1.93 -2.08
C ALA A 166 -6.64 -3.32 -2.33
N ASN A 167 -6.03 -4.41 -1.82
CA ASN A 167 -6.58 -5.78 -1.83
C ASN A 167 -5.97 -6.57 -0.67
N PHE A 168 -6.42 -6.30 0.54
CA PHE A 168 -5.84 -6.84 1.77
C PHE A 168 -6.94 -7.24 2.76
N ALA A 169 -6.78 -8.36 3.42
CA ALA A 169 -7.63 -8.72 4.55
C ALA A 169 -6.77 -9.28 5.70
N CYS A 170 -7.22 -9.06 6.93
CA CYS A 170 -6.49 -9.44 8.11
C CYS A 170 -7.45 -9.86 9.23
N ARG A 171 -7.04 -10.81 10.07
CA ARG A 171 -7.80 -11.16 11.26
C ARG A 171 -7.88 -9.96 12.22
N ALA A 172 -9.05 -9.65 12.73
CA ALA A 172 -9.27 -8.55 13.68
C ALA A 172 -8.39 -8.67 14.95
N SER A 173 -8.01 -9.89 15.33
CA SER A 173 -7.10 -10.14 16.44
C SER A 173 -5.72 -9.50 16.26
N VAL A 174 -5.21 -9.44 15.04
CA VAL A 174 -3.92 -8.82 14.73
C VAL A 174 -3.95 -7.32 15.06
N PHE A 175 -5.03 -6.62 14.69
CA PHE A 175 -5.18 -5.20 15.03
C PHE A 175 -5.37 -4.94 16.52
N ARG A 176 -6.01 -5.87 17.24
CA ARG A 176 -6.09 -5.79 18.71
C ARG A 176 -4.74 -5.97 19.39
N GLU A 177 -3.89 -6.81 18.83
CA GLU A 177 -2.56 -7.12 19.36
C GLU A 177 -1.53 -6.03 18.99
N LEU A 178 -1.49 -5.64 17.72
CA LEU A 178 -0.44 -4.77 17.18
C LEU A 178 -0.85 -3.31 17.03
N GLY A 179 -2.13 -2.99 17.19
CA GLY A 179 -2.68 -1.68 16.85
C GLY A 179 -2.99 -1.53 15.36
N GLY A 180 -3.60 -0.39 15.00
CA GLY A 180 -3.98 -0.07 13.64
C GLY A 180 -2.82 0.43 12.77
N PHE A 181 -3.15 1.04 11.62
CA PHE A 181 -2.18 1.71 10.75
C PHE A 181 -1.62 2.97 11.39
N SER A 182 -0.32 3.22 11.23
CA SER A 182 0.32 4.41 11.81
C SER A 182 -0.06 5.69 11.03
N PRO A 183 -0.65 6.72 11.68
CA PRO A 183 -0.95 8.00 11.05
C PRO A 183 0.30 8.81 10.68
N ASP A 184 1.46 8.45 11.20
CA ASP A 184 2.73 9.12 10.89
C ASP A 184 3.21 8.85 9.46
N PHE A 185 2.62 7.86 8.79
CA PHE A 185 2.91 7.51 7.41
C PHE A 185 1.75 7.96 6.51
N LEU A 186 1.98 9.05 5.76
CA LEU A 186 1.04 9.51 4.73
C LEU A 186 1.05 8.62 3.49
N ARG A 187 2.08 7.78 3.39
CA ARG A 187 2.31 6.78 2.34
C ARG A 187 3.16 5.66 2.94
N ASP A 188 3.03 4.46 2.40
CA ASP A 188 3.69 3.23 2.87
C ASP A 188 3.22 2.78 4.28
N GLU A 189 2.01 3.19 4.70
CA GLU A 189 1.37 2.74 5.94
C GLU A 189 1.10 1.22 5.92
N ASP A 190 0.84 0.67 4.74
CA ASP A 190 0.71 -0.77 4.52
C ASP A 190 2.05 -1.49 4.70
N ARG A 191 3.13 -0.95 4.16
CA ARG A 191 4.48 -1.48 4.36
C ARG A 191 4.90 -1.42 5.83
N GLU A 192 4.61 -0.31 6.51
CA GLU A 192 4.87 -0.18 7.96
C GLU A 192 4.14 -1.30 8.74
N PHE A 193 2.85 -1.46 8.46
CA PHE A 193 2.02 -2.47 9.12
C PHE A 193 2.51 -3.89 8.82
N ASN A 194 2.83 -4.20 7.57
CA ASN A 194 3.42 -5.48 7.16
C ASN A 194 4.71 -5.77 7.94
N LEU A 195 5.66 -4.83 8.00
CA LEU A 195 6.91 -5.02 8.74
C LEU A 195 6.67 -5.25 10.25
N ARG A 196 5.69 -4.55 10.83
CA ARG A 196 5.30 -4.74 12.23
C ARG A 196 4.69 -6.11 12.46
N MET A 197 3.86 -6.61 11.55
CA MET A 197 3.34 -7.98 11.57
C MET A 197 4.46 -9.03 11.49
N TRP A 198 5.40 -8.87 10.54
CA TRP A 198 6.52 -9.81 10.37
C TRP A 198 7.45 -9.83 11.59
N ARG A 199 7.69 -8.68 12.22
CA ARG A 199 8.43 -8.59 13.50
C ARG A 199 7.75 -9.33 14.63
N ALA A 200 6.43 -9.32 14.63
CA ALA A 200 5.62 -10.04 15.63
C ALA A 200 5.42 -11.53 15.29
N GLY A 201 6.08 -12.05 14.25
CA GLY A 201 5.97 -13.46 13.85
C GLY A 201 4.64 -13.83 13.18
N LYS A 202 3.87 -12.83 12.72
CA LYS A 202 2.62 -13.06 11.97
C LYS A 202 2.92 -13.60 10.58
N ARG A 203 1.95 -14.36 10.03
CA ARG A 203 2.06 -14.96 8.70
C ARG A 203 1.01 -14.38 7.77
N GLY A 204 1.45 -13.92 6.62
CA GLY A 204 0.61 -13.49 5.53
C GLY A 204 0.64 -14.47 4.36
N MET A 205 -0.29 -14.30 3.44
CA MET A 205 -0.34 -15.06 2.20
C MET A 205 -0.79 -14.17 1.04
N TYR A 206 -0.07 -14.27 -0.07
CA TYR A 206 -0.59 -13.80 -1.35
C TYR A 206 -1.44 -14.92 -1.95
N VAL A 207 -2.70 -14.62 -2.28
CA VAL A 207 -3.65 -15.58 -2.88
C VAL A 207 -4.04 -15.11 -4.28
N ASP A 208 -3.58 -15.82 -5.30
CA ASP A 208 -3.76 -15.42 -6.71
C ASP A 208 -5.24 -15.33 -7.12
N GLY A 209 -6.10 -16.14 -6.49
CA GLY A 209 -7.55 -16.15 -6.72
C GLY A 209 -8.30 -14.97 -6.11
N VAL A 210 -7.74 -14.28 -5.11
CA VAL A 210 -8.34 -13.08 -4.50
C VAL A 210 -7.98 -11.88 -5.37
N MET A 211 -8.92 -11.44 -6.21
CA MET A 211 -8.60 -10.54 -7.31
C MET A 211 -9.41 -9.25 -7.29
N THR A 212 -8.70 -8.16 -7.54
CA THR A 212 -9.28 -6.83 -7.77
C THR A 212 -8.69 -6.18 -9.03
N TYR A 213 -9.35 -5.14 -9.51
CA TYR A 213 -8.89 -4.29 -10.62
C TYR A 213 -8.72 -2.86 -10.12
N THR A 214 -7.60 -2.23 -10.45
CA THR A 214 -7.44 -0.78 -10.23
C THR A 214 -7.65 -0.02 -11.52
N GLU A 215 -8.48 1.01 -11.49
CA GLU A 215 -8.65 1.92 -12.63
C GLU A 215 -7.49 2.91 -12.63
N VAL A 216 -6.51 2.67 -13.51
CA VAL A 216 -5.32 3.50 -13.57
C VAL A 216 -5.67 4.90 -14.05
N GLN A 217 -5.37 5.90 -13.23
CA GLN A 217 -5.64 7.29 -13.56
C GLN A 217 -4.63 7.81 -14.60
N PRO A 218 -5.05 8.65 -15.57
CA PRO A 218 -4.16 9.18 -16.60
C PRO A 218 -2.90 9.85 -16.03
N GLU A 219 -3.01 10.54 -14.90
CA GLU A 219 -1.89 11.22 -14.23
C GLU A 219 -0.83 10.23 -13.76
N ARG A 220 -1.23 8.99 -13.43
CA ARG A 220 -0.31 7.91 -13.02
C ARG A 220 0.48 7.32 -14.19
N LEU A 221 0.09 7.62 -15.43
CA LEU A 221 0.84 7.26 -16.64
C LEU A 221 1.94 8.29 -16.99
N GLU A 222 2.06 9.34 -16.22
CA GLU A 222 3.06 10.37 -16.45
C GLU A 222 4.34 10.14 -15.65
N LYS A 223 5.50 10.38 -16.27
CA LYS A 223 6.81 10.28 -15.61
C LYS A 223 6.93 11.16 -14.35
N ARG A 224 6.25 12.31 -14.31
CA ARG A 224 6.26 13.19 -13.12
C ARG A 224 5.69 12.52 -11.89
N TYR A 225 4.60 11.73 -12.05
CA TYR A 225 4.01 10.95 -10.96
C TYR A 225 5.00 9.94 -10.40
N HIS A 226 5.64 9.13 -11.24
CA HIS A 226 6.63 8.14 -10.83
C HIS A 226 7.85 8.78 -10.14
N ARG A 227 8.34 9.93 -10.64
CA ARG A 227 9.42 10.69 -10.00
C ARG A 227 9.07 11.10 -8.58
N ALA A 228 7.88 11.69 -8.41
CA ALA A 228 7.38 12.12 -7.10
C ALA A 228 7.20 10.93 -6.16
N TRP A 229 6.60 9.85 -6.66
CA TRP A 229 6.38 8.63 -5.89
C TRP A 229 7.70 8.05 -5.35
N HIS A 230 8.69 7.84 -6.20
CA HIS A 230 9.99 7.29 -5.78
C HIS A 230 10.72 8.19 -4.77
N HIS A 231 10.60 9.49 -4.92
CA HIS A 231 11.18 10.43 -3.95
C HIS A 231 10.52 10.30 -2.57
N VAL A 232 9.19 10.32 -2.52
CA VAL A 232 8.44 10.21 -1.24
C VAL A 232 8.67 8.85 -0.58
N THR A 233 8.57 7.76 -1.35
CA THR A 233 8.79 6.39 -0.85
C THR A 233 10.22 6.21 -0.34
N GLY A 234 11.24 6.82 -0.98
CA GLY A 234 12.61 6.78 -0.47
C GLY A 234 12.74 7.36 0.95
N ALA A 235 12.12 8.51 1.20
CA ALA A 235 12.10 9.13 2.54
C ALA A 235 11.30 8.31 3.56
N SER A 236 10.15 7.76 3.15
CA SER A 236 9.31 6.90 3.99
C SER A 236 10.04 5.60 4.38
N HIS A 237 10.65 4.92 3.42
CA HIS A 237 11.44 3.71 3.67
C HIS A 237 12.67 3.97 4.55
N ALA A 238 13.26 5.18 4.50
CA ALA A 238 14.34 5.56 5.41
C ALA A 238 13.85 5.62 6.86
N ARG A 239 12.63 6.16 7.11
CA ARG A 239 12.00 6.15 8.46
C ARG A 239 11.77 4.72 8.96
N LEU A 240 11.32 3.83 8.06
CA LEU A 240 11.13 2.40 8.37
C LEU A 240 12.44 1.64 8.54
N ARG A 241 13.58 2.24 8.19
CA ARG A 241 14.88 1.57 8.07
C ARG A 241 14.82 0.35 7.14
N TYR A 242 13.95 0.40 6.14
CA TYR A 242 13.64 -0.71 5.26
C TYR A 242 14.88 -1.31 4.61
N ARG A 243 15.75 -0.47 4.01
CA ARG A 243 17.01 -0.92 3.39
C ARG A 243 18.10 -1.29 4.40
N ASP A 244 17.89 -0.99 5.67
CA ASP A 244 18.78 -1.37 6.77
C ASP A 244 18.45 -2.76 7.33
N SER A 245 17.23 -3.29 7.08
CA SER A 245 16.72 -4.50 7.72
C SER A 245 16.20 -5.58 6.76
N ILE A 246 16.23 -5.32 5.45
CA ILE A 246 15.84 -6.32 4.44
C ILE A 246 17.09 -6.82 3.73
N THR A 247 17.28 -8.13 3.77
CA THR A 247 18.41 -8.84 3.11
C THR A 247 18.25 -8.82 1.57
N PRO A 248 19.32 -9.11 0.79
CA PRO A 248 19.23 -9.16 -0.66
C PRO A 248 18.24 -10.19 -1.20
N ASP A 249 18.02 -11.30 -0.49
CA ASP A 249 17.04 -12.36 -0.79
C ASP A 249 15.62 -12.03 -0.28
N GLY A 250 15.46 -10.91 0.44
CA GLY A 250 14.16 -10.36 0.78
C GLY A 250 13.65 -10.66 2.19
N ALA A 251 14.45 -11.31 3.03
CA ALA A 251 14.09 -11.59 4.42
C ALA A 251 14.27 -10.37 5.34
N LEU A 252 13.55 -10.34 6.45
CA LEU A 252 13.73 -9.35 7.52
C LEU A 252 14.82 -9.81 8.49
N ASP A 253 15.94 -9.10 8.49
CA ASP A 253 17.07 -9.30 9.41
C ASP A 253 17.46 -7.98 10.09
N GLU A 254 17.10 -7.82 11.34
CA GLU A 254 17.40 -6.62 12.12
C GLU A 254 18.86 -6.55 12.58
N SER A 255 19.61 -7.65 12.54
CA SER A 255 21.04 -7.63 12.84
C SER A 255 21.84 -6.82 11.83
N MET A 256 21.34 -6.71 10.59
CA MET A 256 21.92 -5.85 9.55
C MET A 256 21.98 -4.37 9.96
N THR A 257 21.04 -3.91 10.80
CA THR A 257 21.04 -2.52 11.27
C THR A 257 22.27 -2.19 12.12
N ALA A 258 22.82 -3.16 12.82
CA ALA A 258 24.01 -3.02 13.66
C ALA A 258 25.33 -3.23 12.91
N SER A 259 25.30 -3.93 11.77
CA SER A 259 26.49 -4.32 11.00
C SER A 259 26.73 -3.42 9.77
N GLY A 260 28.00 -3.20 9.44
CA GLY A 260 28.41 -2.51 8.24
C GLY A 260 28.77 -1.04 8.39
N ARG A 261 29.61 -0.55 7.42
CA ARG A 261 30.06 0.84 7.36
C ARG A 261 28.89 1.76 7.01
N ARG A 262 28.67 2.79 7.85
CA ARG A 262 27.65 3.81 7.65
C ARG A 262 28.27 5.16 7.31
N ILE A 263 27.64 5.90 6.41
CA ILE A 263 28.03 7.25 6.04
C ILE A 263 26.79 8.12 6.24
N GLY A 264 26.87 9.15 7.10
CA GLY A 264 25.70 9.98 7.42
C GLY A 264 24.48 9.20 7.95
N GLY A 265 24.69 8.06 8.63
CA GLY A 265 23.62 7.20 9.15
C GLY A 265 23.01 6.23 8.11
N ALA A 266 23.33 6.36 6.82
CA ALA A 266 22.89 5.43 5.78
C ALA A 266 23.94 4.33 5.55
N PRO A 267 23.50 3.07 5.23
CA PRO A 267 24.42 2.00 4.85
C PRO A 267 25.30 2.35 3.66
N GLY A 268 26.59 2.01 3.73
CA GLY A 268 27.57 2.37 2.70
C GLY A 268 27.29 1.77 1.31
N PHE A 269 26.62 0.62 1.25
CA PHE A 269 26.25 -0.01 -0.02
C PHE A 269 25.24 0.82 -0.84
N LEU A 270 24.38 1.63 -0.20
CA LEU A 270 23.41 2.48 -0.89
C LEU A 270 24.07 3.54 -1.77
N TYR A 271 25.25 4.01 -1.38
CA TYR A 271 26.00 4.99 -2.19
C TYR A 271 26.55 4.33 -3.46
N ARG A 272 27.02 3.06 -3.35
CA ARG A 272 27.47 2.29 -4.53
C ARG A 272 26.31 2.01 -5.49
N GLU A 273 25.13 1.64 -4.95
CA GLU A 273 23.90 1.47 -5.74
C GLU A 273 23.50 2.79 -6.42
N ALA A 274 23.57 3.92 -5.71
CA ALA A 274 23.25 5.23 -6.28
C ALA A 274 24.20 5.58 -7.43
N CYS A 275 25.50 5.35 -7.28
CA CYS A 275 26.49 5.53 -8.36
C CYS A 275 26.20 4.60 -9.55
N ALA A 276 25.88 3.34 -9.31
CA ALA A 276 25.53 2.39 -10.37
C ALA A 276 24.29 2.83 -11.15
N HIS A 277 23.25 3.29 -10.44
CA HIS A 277 22.04 3.81 -11.11
C HIS A 277 22.29 5.14 -11.84
N ALA A 278 23.15 6.01 -11.31
CA ALA A 278 23.56 7.24 -12.02
C ALA A 278 24.29 6.91 -13.33
N SER A 279 25.26 5.99 -13.28
CA SER A 279 25.96 5.50 -14.47
C SER A 279 25.02 4.82 -15.45
N GLY A 280 24.12 3.95 -14.95
CA GLY A 280 23.11 3.27 -15.76
C GLY A 280 22.14 4.25 -16.44
N TRP A 281 21.74 5.31 -15.74
CA TRP A 281 20.94 6.37 -16.32
C TRP A 281 21.63 7.06 -17.49
N LEU A 282 22.89 7.46 -17.33
CA LEU A 282 23.68 8.07 -18.41
C LEU A 282 23.85 7.11 -19.60
N VAL A 283 24.35 5.90 -19.37
CA VAL A 283 24.59 4.90 -20.43
C VAL A 283 23.30 4.59 -21.20
N ASN A 284 22.18 4.35 -20.53
CA ASN A 284 20.92 4.03 -21.20
C ASN A 284 20.30 5.23 -21.91
N THR A 285 20.56 6.46 -21.41
CA THR A 285 20.15 7.70 -22.10
C THR A 285 20.88 7.84 -23.44
N PHE A 286 22.21 7.68 -23.46
CA PHE A 286 23.01 7.74 -24.69
C PHE A 286 22.70 6.57 -25.64
N ALA A 287 22.38 5.39 -25.11
CA ALA A 287 22.00 4.22 -25.90
C ALA A 287 20.54 4.26 -26.42
N GLY A 288 19.78 5.31 -26.11
CA GLY A 288 18.36 5.44 -26.53
C GLY A 288 17.38 4.47 -25.84
N ARG A 289 17.79 3.77 -24.78
CA ARG A 289 16.98 2.81 -24.01
C ARG A 289 16.15 3.56 -22.99
N ARG A 290 15.04 4.16 -23.43
CA ARG A 290 14.24 5.14 -22.67
C ARG A 290 13.60 4.56 -21.40
N ASP A 291 13.15 3.31 -21.41
CA ASP A 291 12.58 2.59 -20.27
C ASP A 291 13.62 2.33 -19.18
N LEU A 292 14.78 1.80 -19.55
CA LEU A 292 15.88 1.53 -18.63
C LEU A 292 16.52 2.82 -18.08
N ALA A 293 16.63 3.85 -18.91
CA ALA A 293 17.08 5.16 -18.45
C ALA A 293 16.13 5.71 -17.38
N PHE A 294 14.82 5.67 -17.63
CA PHE A 294 13.84 6.16 -16.68
C PHE A 294 13.79 5.30 -15.39
N LEU A 295 13.92 3.99 -15.49
CA LEU A 295 14.02 3.12 -14.34
C LEU A 295 15.21 3.48 -13.44
N ASN A 296 16.37 3.71 -14.03
CA ASN A 296 17.56 4.13 -13.30
C ASN A 296 17.39 5.51 -12.66
N GLU A 297 16.75 6.46 -13.34
CA GLU A 297 16.39 7.76 -12.77
C GLU A 297 15.50 7.61 -11.53
N CYS A 298 14.46 6.78 -11.62
CA CYS A 298 13.54 6.50 -10.52
C CYS A 298 14.27 5.89 -9.30
N ARG A 299 15.13 4.90 -9.55
CA ARG A 299 15.94 4.26 -8.50
C ARG A 299 16.90 5.25 -7.83
N LEU A 300 17.54 6.11 -8.63
CA LEU A 300 18.43 7.14 -8.10
C LEU A 300 17.66 8.15 -7.23
N ARG A 301 16.46 8.56 -7.64
CA ARG A 301 15.59 9.45 -6.85
C ARG A 301 15.18 8.83 -5.51
N TYR A 302 14.82 7.57 -5.52
CA TYR A 302 14.53 6.81 -4.31
C TYR A 302 15.73 6.76 -3.36
N LEU A 303 16.91 6.33 -3.86
CA LEU A 303 18.12 6.20 -3.05
C LEU A 303 18.60 7.55 -2.51
N SER A 304 18.59 8.60 -3.33
CA SER A 304 19.00 9.94 -2.88
C SER A 304 18.07 10.46 -1.77
N SER A 305 16.77 10.28 -1.90
CA SER A 305 15.80 10.67 -0.87
C SER A 305 15.99 9.86 0.42
N TYR A 306 16.20 8.55 0.29
CA TYR A 306 16.52 7.67 1.43
C TYR A 306 17.78 8.15 2.17
N ILE A 307 18.88 8.34 1.45
CA ILE A 307 20.18 8.76 2.01
C ILE A 307 20.05 10.12 2.71
N VAL A 308 19.44 11.11 2.04
CA VAL A 308 19.25 12.46 2.60
C VAL A 308 18.44 12.40 3.90
N ARG A 309 17.37 11.61 3.93
CA ARG A 309 16.56 11.44 5.15
C ARG A 309 17.38 10.84 6.28
N ARG A 310 18.15 9.78 6.00
CA ARG A 310 19.03 9.15 7.01
C ARG A 310 20.11 10.12 7.53
N TRP A 311 20.65 10.98 6.66
CA TRP A 311 21.59 12.04 7.06
C TRP A 311 20.94 13.02 8.01
N ARG A 312 19.75 13.51 7.70
CA ARG A 312 18.99 14.42 8.57
C ARG A 312 18.75 13.83 9.95
N GLU A 313 18.35 12.57 10.02
CA GLU A 313 18.15 11.85 11.29
C GLU A 313 19.47 11.73 12.08
N GLY A 314 20.58 11.42 11.40
CA GLY A 314 21.89 11.35 12.01
C GLY A 314 22.43 12.70 12.50
N LEU A 315 22.08 13.81 11.86
CA LEU A 315 22.42 15.17 12.31
C LEU A 315 21.55 15.56 13.52
N ALA A 316 20.25 15.30 13.46
CA ALA A 316 19.32 15.59 14.56
C ALA A 316 19.70 14.85 15.85
N SER A 317 20.12 13.59 15.74
CA SER A 317 20.61 12.81 16.90
C SER A 317 21.89 13.36 17.53
N ARG A 318 22.61 14.23 16.82
CA ARG A 318 23.82 14.94 17.30
C ARG A 318 23.51 16.36 17.79
N GLY A 319 22.22 16.75 17.90
CA GLY A 319 21.80 18.08 18.35
C GLY A 319 22.00 19.19 17.30
N LEU A 320 22.27 18.85 16.02
CA LEU A 320 22.43 19.83 14.96
C LEU A 320 21.06 20.17 14.34
N THR A 321 20.77 21.46 14.18
CA THR A 321 19.53 21.94 13.56
C THR A 321 19.49 21.54 12.09
N VAL A 322 18.45 20.81 11.70
CA VAL A 322 18.18 20.45 10.32
C VAL A 322 17.03 21.32 9.82
N PRO A 323 17.13 21.99 8.66
CA PRO A 323 16.02 22.74 8.09
C PRO A 323 14.78 21.83 7.96
N SER A 324 13.62 22.29 8.48
CA SER A 324 12.36 21.59 8.35
C SER A 324 12.01 21.43 6.87
N GLU A 325 11.52 20.25 6.48
CA GLU A 325 10.82 20.13 5.21
C GLU A 325 9.57 20.97 5.31
N THR A 326 9.52 22.10 4.56
CA THR A 326 8.26 22.75 4.31
C THR A 326 7.36 21.72 3.63
N HIS A 327 6.28 21.33 4.30
CA HIS A 327 5.21 20.53 3.71
C HIS A 327 4.67 21.28 2.49
N ARG A 328 5.30 21.07 1.34
CA ARG A 328 4.61 21.34 0.07
C ARG A 328 3.53 20.26 0.00
N SER A 329 2.27 20.71 -0.01
CA SER A 329 1.11 19.89 -0.27
C SER A 329 1.46 18.85 -1.34
N SER A 330 1.29 17.57 -0.99
CA SER A 330 1.60 16.46 -1.89
C SER A 330 0.84 16.64 -3.20
N PRO A 331 1.49 16.60 -4.37
CA PRO A 331 0.79 16.69 -5.67
C PRO A 331 0.01 15.40 -6.02
N CYS A 332 -0.21 14.52 -5.04
CA CYS A 332 -0.87 13.22 -5.19
C CYS A 332 -1.89 13.02 -4.04
N ALA A 333 -2.84 13.96 -3.88
CA ALA A 333 -4.07 13.74 -3.15
C ALA A 333 -5.15 13.29 -4.13
#